data_e4a7cc38dc42191728a79a38d14a260c
#
_entry.id   e4a7cc38dc42191728a79a38d14a260c
#
_cell.length_a   1.000
_cell.length_b   1.000
_cell.length_c   1.000
_cell.angle_alpha   90.00
_cell.angle_beta   90.00
_cell.angle_gamma   90.00
#
_symmetry.space_group_name_H-M   'P 1'
#
loop_
_entity.id
_entity.type
_entity.pdbx_description
1 polymer ?
#
loop_
_entity_poly.entity_id
_entity_poly.type
_entity_poly.pdbx_seq_one_letter_code
_entity_poly.pdbx_strand_id
1 'polypeptide(L)'
;DFLILEVGLGGRFDATNVIKKKKFAAVTPISIDHQDYLGNSLSQIAFEKIGILNPKSINIINKQKPKVMKFIKDQLNKRKLGAQIFNHEWAIRSDTYFSKQVKINLSKLSLLGKHQKFNAGLAIHLAKNILKDSFDIITTERALEKCQWPGRLQLIHKGSIPRKILKYKNIYLDGFHN
;
A
#
# COMPACT_ATOMS: atom_id res chain seq x y z
N ASP A 1 -9.93 -10.61 16.13
CA ASP A 1 -9.51 -9.21 16.00
C ASP A 1 -8.17 -9.11 15.32
N PHE A 2 -7.93 -8.00 14.58
CA PHE A 2 -6.69 -7.72 13.85
C PHE A 2 -6.14 -6.37 14.31
N LEU A 3 -4.83 -6.31 14.46
CA LEU A 3 -4.09 -5.06 14.67
C LEU A 3 -3.33 -4.73 13.40
N ILE A 4 -3.60 -3.57 12.82
CA ILE A 4 -2.88 -3.02 11.67
C ILE A 4 -2.00 -1.88 12.18
N LEU A 5 -0.69 -1.99 11.94
CA LEU A 5 0.29 -0.99 12.34
C LEU A 5 0.92 -0.36 11.09
N GLU A 6 0.82 0.94 10.99
CA GLU A 6 1.53 1.72 9.99
C GLU A 6 2.89 2.14 10.54
N VAL A 7 3.95 1.92 9.75
CA VAL A 7 5.31 2.39 10.06
C VAL A 7 5.35 3.91 10.00
N GLY A 8 5.81 4.55 11.05
CA GLY A 8 5.98 6.00 11.09
C GLY A 8 7.17 6.48 10.25
N LEU A 9 8.35 5.86 10.44
CA LEU A 9 9.56 6.23 9.71
C LEU A 9 10.43 5.01 9.39
N GLY A 10 10.85 4.89 8.14
CA GLY A 10 11.75 3.83 7.68
C GLY A 10 11.13 2.45 7.78
N GLY A 11 11.34 1.75 8.87
CA GLY A 11 10.80 0.42 9.15
C GLY A 11 11.68 -0.42 10.06
N ARG A 12 12.95 -0.60 9.73
CA ARG A 12 13.89 -1.47 10.47
C ARG A 12 13.96 -1.13 11.96
N PHE A 13 14.07 0.13 12.29
CA PHE A 13 14.16 0.66 13.65
C PHE A 13 12.88 1.39 14.10
N ASP A 14 11.81 1.27 13.33
CA ASP A 14 10.53 1.87 13.72
C ASP A 14 9.96 1.21 14.97
N ALA A 15 9.28 1.99 15.81
CA ALA A 15 8.66 1.50 17.04
C ALA A 15 7.67 0.36 16.79
N THR A 16 6.95 0.36 15.66
CA THR A 16 6.04 -0.73 15.30
C THR A 16 6.75 -2.05 15.02
N ASN A 17 8.06 -2.01 14.71
CA ASN A 17 8.83 -3.21 14.36
C ASN A 17 9.30 -4.02 15.58
N VAL A 18 9.02 -3.57 16.80
CA VAL A 18 9.29 -4.34 18.04
C VAL A 18 8.45 -5.62 18.11
N ILE A 19 7.32 -5.68 17.42
CA ILE A 19 6.45 -6.85 17.37
C ILE A 19 7.06 -7.93 16.49
N LYS A 20 7.72 -8.90 17.13
CA LYS A 20 8.41 -10.00 16.44
C LYS A 20 7.46 -11.07 15.87
N LYS A 21 6.27 -11.22 16.43
CA LYS A 21 5.27 -12.25 16.03
C LYS A 21 4.20 -11.70 15.07
N LYS A 22 4.56 -10.75 14.21
CA LYS A 22 3.63 -10.27 13.17
C LYS A 22 3.33 -11.37 12.15
N LYS A 23 2.05 -11.54 11.80
CA LYS A 23 1.62 -12.53 10.82
C LYS A 23 1.86 -12.08 9.38
N PHE A 24 1.78 -10.77 9.14
CA PHE A 24 1.94 -10.14 7.83
C PHE A 24 2.88 -8.95 7.91
N ALA A 25 3.67 -8.74 6.86
CA ALA A 25 4.46 -7.56 6.66
C ALA A 25 4.33 -7.11 5.21
N ALA A 26 3.89 -5.87 4.98
CA ALA A 26 3.64 -5.35 3.64
C ALA A 26 4.48 -4.12 3.36
N VAL A 27 5.10 -4.07 2.18
CA VAL A 27 5.89 -2.93 1.71
C VAL A 27 5.16 -2.26 0.57
N THR A 28 4.77 -1.01 0.77
CA THR A 28 4.16 -0.13 -0.23
C THR A 28 5.19 0.37 -1.25
N PRO A 29 4.79 1.08 -2.33
CA PRO A 29 5.75 1.66 -3.26
C PRO A 29 6.75 2.59 -2.55
N ILE A 30 8.02 2.46 -2.90
CA ILE A 30 9.13 3.22 -2.30
C ILE A 30 9.52 4.35 -3.24
N SER A 31 9.56 5.56 -2.71
CA SER A 31 10.08 6.78 -3.34
C SER A 31 11.19 7.41 -2.51
N ILE A 32 11.83 8.44 -3.05
CA ILE A 32 12.73 9.29 -2.27
C ILE A 32 11.89 10.07 -1.28
N ASP A 33 12.20 9.92 -0.01
CA ASP A 33 11.53 10.58 1.10
C ASP A 33 12.39 10.46 2.37
N HIS A 34 12.27 11.41 3.30
CA HIS A 34 12.98 11.41 4.58
C HIS A 34 14.49 11.19 4.45
N GLN A 35 15.14 11.85 3.48
CA GLN A 35 16.54 11.63 3.13
C GLN A 35 17.50 11.86 4.31
N ASP A 36 17.19 12.81 5.19
CA ASP A 36 17.99 13.11 6.38
C ASP A 36 18.12 11.93 7.34
N TYR A 37 17.15 11.00 7.32
CA TYR A 37 17.10 9.85 8.23
C TYR A 37 17.35 8.52 7.53
N LEU A 38 16.88 8.37 6.28
CA LEU A 38 16.86 7.07 5.59
C LEU A 38 17.95 6.96 4.51
N GLY A 39 18.66 8.07 4.24
CA GLY A 39 19.73 8.14 3.24
C GLY A 39 19.26 8.67 1.87
N ASN A 40 20.26 8.99 1.03
CA ASN A 40 20.09 9.75 -0.20
C ASN A 40 19.81 8.89 -1.44
N SER A 41 19.66 7.59 -1.29
CA SER A 41 19.38 6.68 -2.41
C SER A 41 18.18 5.79 -2.16
N LEU A 42 17.48 5.45 -3.25
CA LEU A 42 16.36 4.50 -3.18
C LEU A 42 16.74 3.15 -2.56
N SER A 43 17.98 2.71 -2.72
CA SER A 43 18.45 1.45 -2.14
C SER A 43 18.63 1.56 -0.62
N GLN A 44 19.11 2.68 -0.10
CA GLN A 44 19.21 2.93 1.34
C GLN A 44 17.82 2.99 1.96
N ILE A 45 16.92 3.78 1.38
CA ILE A 45 15.53 3.89 1.84
C ILE A 45 14.84 2.52 1.78
N ALA A 46 15.03 1.76 0.70
CA ALA A 46 14.47 0.43 0.56
C ALA A 46 15.02 -0.52 1.63
N PHE A 47 16.30 -0.46 1.95
CA PHE A 47 16.93 -1.27 3.00
C PHE A 47 16.26 -1.06 4.35
N GLU A 48 16.01 0.20 4.74
CA GLU A 48 15.31 0.52 5.98
C GLU A 48 13.86 0.02 5.96
N LYS A 49 13.12 0.23 4.85
CA LYS A 49 11.72 -0.17 4.75
C LYS A 49 11.52 -1.68 4.76
N ILE A 50 12.37 -2.45 4.05
CA ILE A 50 12.27 -3.92 4.08
C ILE A 50 12.80 -4.54 5.37
N GLY A 51 13.33 -3.74 6.28
CA GLY A 51 13.70 -4.16 7.63
C GLY A 51 12.55 -4.75 8.45
N ILE A 52 11.29 -4.44 8.08
CA ILE A 52 10.10 -5.03 8.70
C ILE A 52 9.84 -6.48 8.28
N LEU A 53 10.43 -6.96 7.18
CA LEU A 53 10.18 -8.30 6.67
C LEU A 53 10.76 -9.36 7.61
N ASN A 54 10.02 -10.45 7.80
CA ASN A 54 10.31 -11.45 8.80
C ASN A 54 10.13 -12.87 8.21
N PRO A 55 11.01 -13.84 8.51
CA PRO A 55 10.90 -15.20 7.98
C PRO A 55 9.65 -15.95 8.47
N LYS A 56 9.06 -15.51 9.58
CA LYS A 56 7.82 -16.10 10.14
C LYS A 56 6.54 -15.36 9.69
N SER A 57 6.66 -14.32 8.88
CA SER A 57 5.54 -13.55 8.34
C SER A 57 5.27 -13.89 6.89
N ILE A 58 4.04 -13.73 6.45
CA ILE A 58 3.73 -13.59 5.03
C ILE A 58 4.16 -12.19 4.62
N ASN A 59 5.26 -12.10 3.89
CA ASN A 59 5.80 -10.85 3.39
C ASN A 59 5.16 -10.52 2.03
N ILE A 60 4.70 -9.29 1.84
CA ILE A 60 4.05 -8.86 0.60
C ILE A 60 4.73 -7.59 0.09
N ILE A 61 5.13 -7.61 -1.17
CA ILE A 61 5.81 -6.49 -1.82
C ILE A 61 4.92 -5.92 -2.92
N ASN A 62 4.54 -4.66 -2.76
CA ASN A 62 3.79 -3.92 -3.78
C ASN A 62 4.69 -3.55 -4.98
N LYS A 63 4.08 -2.98 -6.03
CA LYS A 63 4.77 -2.44 -7.20
C LYS A 63 5.93 -1.54 -6.79
N GLN A 64 7.08 -1.74 -7.41
CA GLN A 64 8.28 -0.93 -7.18
C GLN A 64 8.87 -0.49 -8.54
N LYS A 65 9.69 0.56 -8.52
CA LYS A 65 10.56 0.89 -9.66
C LYS A 65 11.51 -0.29 -9.92
N PRO A 66 11.90 -0.58 -11.18
CA PRO A 66 12.71 -1.78 -11.50
C PRO A 66 13.98 -1.92 -10.68
N LYS A 67 14.74 -0.83 -10.51
CA LYS A 67 15.98 -0.83 -9.69
C LYS A 67 15.72 -1.18 -8.23
N VAL A 68 14.63 -0.65 -7.64
CA VAL A 68 14.22 -0.94 -6.26
C VAL A 68 13.78 -2.38 -6.12
N MET A 69 12.98 -2.89 -7.07
CA MET A 69 12.55 -4.29 -7.05
C MET A 69 13.73 -5.25 -7.15
N LYS A 70 14.70 -4.97 -8.02
CA LYS A 70 15.93 -5.76 -8.10
C LYS A 70 16.65 -5.80 -6.75
N PHE A 71 16.89 -4.62 -6.15
CA PHE A 71 17.52 -4.53 -4.84
C PHE A 71 16.76 -5.32 -3.77
N ILE A 72 15.41 -5.19 -3.72
CA ILE A 72 14.58 -5.95 -2.76
C ILE A 72 14.74 -7.46 -2.98
N LYS A 73 14.67 -7.94 -4.22
CA LYS A 73 14.86 -9.37 -4.53
C LYS A 73 16.24 -9.88 -4.07
N ASP A 74 17.30 -9.11 -4.31
CA ASP A 74 18.65 -9.45 -3.86
C ASP A 74 18.72 -9.53 -2.32
N GLN A 75 18.07 -8.62 -1.60
CA GLN A 75 17.99 -8.64 -0.13
C GLN A 75 17.14 -9.82 0.39
N LEU A 76 16.02 -10.14 -0.26
CA LEU A 76 15.21 -11.31 0.09
C LEU A 76 16.03 -12.59 -0.05
N ASN A 77 16.77 -12.74 -1.15
CA ASN A 77 17.65 -13.89 -1.37
C ASN A 77 18.75 -13.99 -0.31
N LYS A 78 19.49 -12.89 -0.04
CA LYS A 78 20.54 -12.84 0.99
C LYS A 78 20.02 -13.22 2.38
N ARG A 79 18.80 -12.78 2.70
CA ARG A 79 18.16 -13.02 4.01
C ARG A 79 17.34 -14.33 4.04
N LYS A 80 17.28 -15.08 2.94
CA LYS A 80 16.47 -16.30 2.77
C LYS A 80 14.99 -16.07 3.14
N LEU A 81 14.43 -14.94 2.71
CA LEU A 81 13.05 -14.56 2.98
C LEU A 81 12.17 -14.84 1.76
N GLY A 82 11.06 -15.55 1.97
CA GLY A 82 9.98 -15.63 1.00
C GLY A 82 9.14 -14.36 1.00
N ALA A 83 8.62 -13.96 -0.16
CA ALA A 83 7.67 -12.86 -0.29
C ALA A 83 6.72 -13.07 -1.48
N GLN A 84 5.48 -12.61 -1.34
CA GLN A 84 4.51 -12.50 -2.42
C GLN A 84 4.73 -11.15 -3.11
N ILE A 85 5.12 -11.18 -4.38
CA ILE A 85 5.60 -10.00 -5.11
C ILE A 85 4.59 -9.60 -6.18
N PHE A 86 4.35 -8.29 -6.33
CA PHE A 86 3.55 -7.72 -7.41
C PHE A 86 4.06 -8.19 -8.79
N ASN A 87 3.13 -8.52 -9.70
CA ASN A 87 3.34 -9.16 -10.99
C ASN A 87 3.84 -10.64 -10.97
N HIS A 88 3.88 -11.27 -9.78
CA HIS A 88 4.11 -12.71 -9.63
C HIS A 88 2.87 -13.38 -9.02
N GLU A 89 2.60 -13.16 -7.74
CA GLU A 89 1.46 -13.76 -7.04
C GLU A 89 0.17 -12.98 -7.23
N TRP A 90 0.27 -11.69 -7.53
CA TRP A 90 -0.84 -10.80 -7.78
C TRP A 90 -0.46 -9.64 -8.70
N ALA A 91 -1.43 -9.04 -9.38
CA ALA A 91 -1.20 -7.96 -10.33
C ALA A 91 -2.41 -7.02 -10.43
N ILE A 92 -2.19 -5.85 -11.04
CA ILE A 92 -3.25 -4.97 -11.50
C ILE A 92 -3.03 -4.72 -12.98
N ARG A 93 -4.08 -4.96 -13.77
CA ARG A 93 -4.11 -4.70 -15.22
C ARG A 93 -5.44 -4.05 -15.56
N SER A 94 -5.42 -2.94 -16.30
CA SER A 94 -6.62 -2.24 -16.76
C SER A 94 -7.71 -2.14 -15.66
N ASP A 95 -7.35 -1.56 -14.50
CA ASP A 95 -8.26 -1.36 -13.38
C ASP A 95 -8.86 -2.65 -12.76
N THR A 96 -8.18 -3.76 -12.93
CA THR A 96 -8.59 -5.04 -12.33
C THR A 96 -7.44 -5.61 -11.52
N TYR A 97 -7.74 -6.00 -10.29
CA TYR A 97 -6.87 -6.83 -9.47
C TYR A 97 -6.99 -8.28 -9.89
N PHE A 98 -5.86 -8.96 -9.97
CA PHE A 98 -5.75 -10.39 -10.29
C PHE A 98 -4.90 -11.11 -9.26
N SER A 99 -5.34 -12.25 -8.81
CA SER A 99 -4.54 -13.30 -8.18
C SER A 99 -5.11 -14.66 -8.57
N LYS A 100 -4.42 -15.79 -8.26
CA LYS A 100 -4.77 -17.15 -8.81
C LYS A 100 -6.25 -17.42 -9.10
N GLN A 101 -7.17 -17.05 -8.21
CA GLN A 101 -8.60 -17.40 -8.33
C GLN A 101 -9.51 -16.20 -8.11
N VAL A 102 -8.94 -14.99 -8.00
CA VAL A 102 -9.70 -13.78 -7.64
C VAL A 102 -9.44 -12.70 -8.66
N LYS A 103 -10.56 -12.14 -9.17
CA LYS A 103 -10.58 -10.91 -9.97
C LYS A 103 -11.49 -9.91 -9.29
N ILE A 104 -11.02 -8.67 -9.11
CA ILE A 104 -11.81 -7.58 -8.51
C ILE A 104 -11.66 -6.34 -9.36
N ASN A 105 -12.79 -5.75 -9.72
CA ASN A 105 -12.82 -4.51 -10.49
C ASN A 105 -12.55 -3.30 -9.59
N LEU A 106 -11.59 -2.47 -9.96
CA LEU A 106 -11.20 -1.25 -9.25
C LEU A 106 -11.71 0.03 -9.92
N SER A 107 -12.54 -0.07 -10.97
CA SER A 107 -13.04 1.11 -11.69
C SER A 107 -13.90 2.02 -10.81
N LYS A 108 -14.56 1.44 -9.79
CA LYS A 108 -15.40 2.14 -8.81
C LYS A 108 -14.67 2.45 -7.49
N LEU A 109 -13.33 2.34 -7.46
CA LEU A 109 -12.57 2.72 -6.28
C LEU A 109 -12.83 4.19 -5.93
N SER A 110 -13.32 4.43 -4.72
CA SER A 110 -13.69 5.78 -4.25
C SER A 110 -12.49 6.71 -4.06
N LEU A 111 -11.31 6.16 -3.76
CA LEU A 111 -10.09 6.93 -3.60
C LEU A 111 -9.49 7.31 -4.96
N LEU A 112 -9.30 8.60 -5.19
CA LEU A 112 -8.80 9.12 -6.45
C LEU A 112 -7.27 8.97 -6.57
N GLY A 113 -6.79 8.86 -7.81
CA GLY A 113 -5.37 8.78 -8.15
C GLY A 113 -4.90 7.38 -8.56
N LYS A 114 -4.02 7.32 -9.56
CA LYS A 114 -3.50 6.05 -10.11
C LYS A 114 -2.79 5.19 -9.06
N HIS A 115 -2.11 5.82 -8.10
CA HIS A 115 -1.41 5.14 -7.01
C HIS A 115 -2.38 4.40 -6.08
N GLN A 116 -3.61 4.91 -5.90
CA GLN A 116 -4.61 4.28 -5.02
C GLN A 116 -5.04 2.89 -5.51
N LYS A 117 -4.98 2.64 -6.83
CA LYS A 117 -5.25 1.29 -7.35
C LYS A 117 -4.21 0.27 -6.87
N PHE A 118 -2.94 0.67 -6.78
CA PHE A 118 -1.88 -0.21 -6.24
C PHE A 118 -2.01 -0.39 -4.73
N ASN A 119 -2.42 0.66 -4.00
CA ASN A 119 -2.70 0.56 -2.57
C ASN A 119 -3.91 -0.35 -2.31
N ALA A 120 -4.99 -0.19 -3.07
CA ALA A 120 -6.16 -1.07 -3.02
C ALA A 120 -5.80 -2.52 -3.34
N GLY A 121 -4.99 -2.74 -4.39
CA GLY A 121 -4.53 -4.09 -4.74
C GLY A 121 -3.73 -4.76 -3.63
N LEU A 122 -2.86 -4.01 -2.95
CA LEU A 122 -2.15 -4.50 -1.77
C LEU A 122 -3.10 -4.84 -0.63
N ALA A 123 -4.08 -3.96 -0.35
CA ALA A 123 -5.09 -4.19 0.68
C ALA A 123 -5.95 -5.43 0.39
N ILE A 124 -6.39 -5.61 -0.85
CA ILE A 124 -7.13 -6.80 -1.29
C ILE A 124 -6.27 -8.06 -1.10
N HIS A 125 -4.99 -7.99 -1.50
CA HIS A 125 -4.09 -9.14 -1.40
C HIS A 125 -3.83 -9.52 0.06
N LEU A 126 -3.67 -8.55 0.95
CA LEU A 126 -3.61 -8.75 2.40
C LEU A 126 -4.91 -9.35 2.94
N ALA A 127 -6.05 -8.75 2.64
CA ALA A 127 -7.36 -9.22 3.10
C ALA A 127 -7.62 -10.68 2.69
N LYS A 128 -7.30 -11.04 1.43
CA LYS A 128 -7.39 -12.42 0.95
C LYS A 128 -6.53 -13.39 1.76
N ASN A 129 -5.29 -13.02 2.04
CA ASN A 129 -4.39 -13.87 2.84
C ASN A 129 -4.83 -13.98 4.31
N ILE A 130 -5.47 -12.95 4.85
CA ILE A 130 -5.97 -12.90 6.23
C ILE A 130 -7.25 -13.72 6.36
N LEU A 131 -8.22 -13.46 5.49
CA LEU A 131 -9.59 -14.00 5.58
C LEU A 131 -9.71 -15.40 4.98
N LYS A 132 -8.81 -15.78 4.07
CA LYS A 132 -8.79 -17.10 3.40
C LYS A 132 -10.18 -17.46 2.84
N ASP A 133 -10.80 -18.54 3.35
CA ASP A 133 -12.09 -19.03 2.89
C ASP A 133 -13.26 -18.08 3.18
N SER A 134 -13.08 -17.18 4.16
CA SER A 134 -14.06 -16.13 4.48
C SER A 134 -13.89 -14.87 3.60
N PHE A 135 -12.96 -14.86 2.65
CA PHE A 135 -12.78 -13.73 1.73
C PHE A 135 -13.91 -13.68 0.71
N ASP A 136 -14.67 -12.58 0.72
CA ASP A 136 -15.78 -12.36 -0.19
C ASP A 136 -15.50 -11.22 -1.18
N ILE A 137 -15.69 -11.49 -2.47
CA ILE A 137 -15.43 -10.54 -3.56
C ILE A 137 -16.43 -9.38 -3.51
N ILE A 138 -17.72 -9.67 -3.35
CA ILE A 138 -18.78 -8.66 -3.38
C ILE A 138 -18.61 -7.68 -2.20
N THR A 139 -18.36 -8.21 -1.02
CA THR A 139 -18.09 -7.38 0.16
C THR A 139 -16.83 -6.53 -0.02
N THR A 140 -15.79 -7.08 -0.65
CA THR A 140 -14.55 -6.35 -0.94
C THR A 140 -14.79 -5.20 -1.93
N GLU A 141 -15.52 -5.43 -3.02
CA GLU A 141 -15.85 -4.39 -3.99
C GLU A 141 -16.67 -3.26 -3.35
N ARG A 142 -17.69 -3.61 -2.56
CA ARG A 142 -18.50 -2.63 -1.79
C ARG A 142 -17.64 -1.82 -0.80
N ALA A 143 -16.69 -2.44 -0.15
CA ALA A 143 -15.77 -1.75 0.77
C ALA A 143 -14.88 -0.75 0.02
N LEU A 144 -14.37 -1.10 -1.17
CA LEU A 144 -13.57 -0.22 -2.01
C LEU A 144 -14.37 0.98 -2.55
N GLU A 145 -15.64 0.78 -2.90
CA GLU A 145 -16.55 1.85 -3.33
C GLU A 145 -16.87 2.83 -2.20
N LYS A 146 -16.86 2.38 -0.95
CA LYS A 146 -17.23 3.18 0.23
C LYS A 146 -16.03 3.69 1.01
N CYS A 147 -14.81 3.29 0.65
CA CYS A 147 -13.60 3.69 1.35
C CYS A 147 -13.43 5.21 1.30
N GLN A 148 -13.24 5.84 2.45
CA GLN A 148 -12.98 7.27 2.57
C GLN A 148 -11.71 7.50 3.37
N TRP A 149 -10.87 8.39 2.88
CA TRP A 149 -9.67 8.81 3.58
C TRP A 149 -9.50 10.32 3.44
N PRO A 150 -9.79 11.09 4.48
CA PRO A 150 -9.69 12.55 4.44
C PRO A 150 -8.28 13.01 4.04
N GLY A 151 -8.21 14.05 3.19
CA GLY A 151 -6.93 14.63 2.77
C GLY A 151 -6.13 13.80 1.77
N ARG A 152 -6.74 12.84 1.06
CA ARG A 152 -6.11 12.12 -0.06
C ARG A 152 -6.88 12.36 -1.35
N LEU A 153 -6.55 13.42 -2.09
CA LEU A 153 -7.29 13.91 -3.26
C LEU A 153 -8.80 13.99 -2.97
N GLN A 154 -9.14 14.39 -1.75
CA GLN A 154 -10.51 14.47 -1.28
C GLN A 154 -11.26 15.58 -2.00
N LEU A 155 -12.31 15.25 -2.73
CA LEU A 155 -13.21 16.22 -3.32
C LEU A 155 -14.10 16.85 -2.25
N ILE A 156 -14.04 18.18 -2.12
CA ILE A 156 -14.79 18.94 -1.13
C ILE A 156 -16.10 19.43 -1.74
N HIS A 157 -17.22 18.84 -1.32
CA HIS A 157 -18.56 19.22 -1.80
C HIS A 157 -19.34 20.11 -0.83
N LYS A 158 -19.01 20.09 0.46
CA LYS A 158 -19.81 20.73 1.54
C LYS A 158 -18.91 21.52 2.49
N GLY A 159 -19.50 22.50 3.16
CA GLY A 159 -18.85 23.33 4.16
C GLY A 159 -18.77 24.81 3.78
N SER A 160 -18.10 25.62 4.59
CA SER A 160 -17.96 27.06 4.37
C SER A 160 -16.99 27.42 3.23
N ILE A 161 -15.95 26.61 3.00
CA ILE A 161 -14.95 26.84 1.94
C ILE A 161 -15.58 26.76 0.55
N PRO A 162 -16.29 25.70 0.16
CA PRO A 162 -16.97 25.65 -1.14
C PRO A 162 -17.92 26.81 -1.41
N ARG A 163 -18.65 27.29 -0.39
CA ARG A 163 -19.55 28.43 -0.52
C ARG A 163 -18.83 29.72 -0.93
N LYS A 164 -17.61 29.94 -0.41
CA LYS A 164 -16.79 31.11 -0.72
C LYS A 164 -16.13 31.07 -2.10
N ILE A 165 -15.91 29.87 -2.64
CA ILE A 165 -15.20 29.62 -3.90
C ILE A 165 -16.08 28.89 -4.94
N LEU A 166 -17.38 29.11 -4.92
CA LEU A 166 -18.37 28.51 -5.81
C LEU A 166 -18.11 28.69 -7.32
N LYS A 167 -17.27 29.65 -7.69
CA LYS A 167 -16.84 29.85 -9.10
C LYS A 167 -15.96 28.71 -9.63
N TYR A 168 -15.39 27.86 -8.77
CA TYR A 168 -14.60 26.71 -9.16
C TYR A 168 -15.45 25.45 -9.19
N LYS A 169 -15.28 24.62 -10.23
CA LYS A 169 -16.09 23.40 -10.43
C LYS A 169 -15.76 22.31 -9.43
N ASN A 170 -14.48 22.17 -9.07
CA ASN A 170 -13.99 21.13 -8.18
C ASN A 170 -12.91 21.69 -7.24
N ILE A 171 -13.02 21.33 -5.97
CA ILE A 171 -12.03 21.68 -4.94
C ILE A 171 -11.54 20.38 -4.35
N TYR A 172 -10.23 20.16 -4.40
CA TYR A 172 -9.60 18.97 -3.83
C TYR A 172 -8.73 19.34 -2.65
N LEU A 173 -8.77 18.51 -1.61
CA LEU A 173 -7.85 18.55 -0.48
C LEU A 173 -6.90 17.36 -0.57
N ASP A 174 -5.59 17.62 -0.55
CA ASP A 174 -4.56 16.59 -0.51
C ASP A 174 -3.48 16.97 0.51
N GLY A 175 -3.12 16.02 1.36
CA GLY A 175 -2.02 16.14 2.33
C GLY A 175 -0.70 15.57 1.78
N PHE A 176 -0.46 15.71 0.47
CA PHE A 176 0.77 15.23 -0.13
C PHE A 176 1.96 16.14 0.26
N HIS A 177 3.15 15.57 0.35
CA HIS A 177 4.38 16.27 0.78
C HIS A 177 5.64 15.79 0.03
N ASN A 178 5.50 14.93 -1.00
CA ASN A 178 6.59 14.40 -1.82
C ASN A 178 6.13 14.06 -3.25
#